data_057bc28ccb5438d7e45471a9bd7c8473
#
_entry.id   057bc28ccb5438d7e45471a9bd7c8473
#
_cell.length_a   1.000
_cell.length_b   1.000
_cell.length_c   1.000
_cell.angle_alpha   90.00
_cell.angle_beta   90.00
_cell.angle_gamma   90.00
#
_symmetry.space_group_name_H-M   'P 1'
#
loop_
_entity.id
_entity.type
_entity.pdbx_description
1 polymer ?
#
loop_
_entity_poly.entity_id
_entity_poly.type
_entity_poly.pdbx_seq_one_letter_code
_entity_poly.pdbx_strand_id
1 'polypeptide(L)'
;MNEKQNEIPFDFSYYALDLLGKGLYKNRWSAISELIANGIDARATKISLYMNLIDKEKAVIEIFDNGTGMDYDDLVSKYVHIGRNKRDEELDDVERNALMGRKGIGKLAALNLSQKYYLISKTRNESSLWCLDATEVNKSDTPKLKRVESKSVALESIEHWKENSTGTMIKLTNVDMTGFGIQSMEGLKLKLSDFYLLNQMSCEIEVAYITTKEEKNNIKFKKVEKKVAFKNFYGFFENMENDKYKASLADTVRFPSVYETITEKPRKVLYFDKQNFPEIKGKRRFKNKNGTLSEKEYEFELKGWIGIHTSTKKDDAERNDITFFRNNTYTPNKLRLYIRDKLIVEDFMAQYIRSTQATSGYIEGEISFDILDVNDLEDITTSDRQGFTHEDDRVKLLIDILKPIVNLLIRERNKMGGQIRKEEEEYREQEREEIRKQKDVEAIKRKEAEDQKEAAEKAKAKVNQENMILKNRITQKDIHLGSEKKRNIFLKSSLSEDKKSFSQKAHMIRINVKTIENTTSFLVNEITKEKPKFNIIKEKLKIISHNTNRIKRIISYVDSAKFNIDNEKTEGDLIGFFEEYVVNIANQEWEKPQGKVVNPGKCSL
;
A
#
# COMPACT_ATOMS: atom_id res chain seq x y z
N MET A 1 10.63 26.85 -65.24
CA MET A 1 11.64 26.41 -64.30
C MET A 1 10.91 26.14 -63.00
N ASN A 2 10.75 24.88 -62.59
CA ASN A 2 10.11 24.53 -61.34
C ASN A 2 10.93 25.14 -60.19
N GLU A 3 10.32 26.00 -59.41
CA GLU A 3 10.84 26.38 -58.11
C GLU A 3 11.05 25.06 -57.33
N LYS A 4 12.30 24.66 -57.18
CA LYS A 4 12.64 23.58 -56.24
C LYS A 4 12.17 24.04 -54.89
N GLN A 5 11.23 23.31 -54.29
CA GLN A 5 10.85 23.50 -52.90
C GLN A 5 12.15 23.50 -52.08
N ASN A 6 12.45 24.61 -51.42
CA ASN A 6 13.63 24.76 -50.59
C ASN A 6 13.53 23.99 -49.26
N GLU A 7 12.41 23.33 -49.02
CA GLU A 7 12.11 22.61 -47.78
C GLU A 7 11.66 21.18 -48.10
N ILE A 8 12.23 20.23 -47.37
CA ILE A 8 11.87 18.81 -47.43
C ILE A 8 11.21 18.45 -46.10
N PRO A 9 9.87 18.21 -46.04
CA PRO A 9 9.19 17.83 -44.82
C PRO A 9 9.64 16.42 -44.40
N PHE A 10 9.72 16.18 -43.08
CA PHE A 10 9.86 14.84 -42.53
C PHE A 10 8.54 14.08 -42.65
N ASP A 11 8.60 12.84 -43.13
CA ASP A 11 7.49 11.91 -43.11
C ASP A 11 7.54 11.05 -41.83
N PHE A 12 6.38 10.75 -41.28
CA PHE A 12 6.23 10.08 -40.00
C PHE A 12 5.44 8.77 -40.17
N SER A 13 6.12 7.65 -39.97
CA SER A 13 5.54 6.32 -40.20
C SER A 13 4.96 5.68 -38.93
N TYR A 14 4.14 4.62 -39.12
CA TYR A 14 3.69 3.78 -37.99
C TYR A 14 4.85 3.20 -37.18
N TYR A 15 5.99 2.90 -37.81
CA TYR A 15 7.18 2.42 -37.11
C TYR A 15 7.73 3.47 -36.13
N ALA A 16 7.82 4.71 -36.58
CA ALA A 16 8.25 5.82 -35.72
C ALA A 16 7.26 6.05 -34.57
N LEU A 17 5.96 5.94 -34.85
CA LEU A 17 4.89 6.07 -33.85
C LEU A 17 4.96 4.95 -32.78
N ASP A 18 5.19 3.69 -33.20
CA ASP A 18 5.35 2.54 -32.31
C ASP A 18 6.60 2.67 -31.41
N LEU A 19 7.73 3.08 -32.01
CA LEU A 19 8.97 3.33 -31.27
C LEU A 19 8.80 4.42 -30.21
N LEU A 20 8.19 5.54 -30.58
CA LEU A 20 7.90 6.62 -29.64
C LEU A 20 6.96 6.15 -28.55
N GLY A 21 5.85 5.47 -28.90
CA GLY A 21 4.91 4.95 -27.92
C GLY A 21 5.58 4.03 -26.91
N LYS A 22 6.37 3.07 -27.38
CA LYS A 22 7.07 2.11 -26.50
C LYS A 22 8.21 2.73 -25.69
N GLY A 23 8.91 3.70 -26.22
CA GLY A 23 10.10 4.31 -25.60
C GLY A 23 9.79 5.42 -24.58
N LEU A 24 8.58 5.99 -24.61
CA LEU A 24 8.23 7.15 -23.78
C LEU A 24 7.95 6.81 -22.33
N TYR A 25 7.55 5.60 -22.03
CA TYR A 25 7.11 5.23 -20.67
C TYR A 25 7.87 4.00 -20.18
N LYS A 26 8.48 4.10 -19.00
CA LYS A 26 9.24 3.00 -18.37
C LYS A 26 8.34 1.84 -17.92
N ASN A 27 7.10 2.15 -17.61
CA ASN A 27 6.17 1.15 -17.12
C ASN A 27 4.72 1.50 -17.51
N ARG A 28 3.87 0.49 -17.49
CA ARG A 28 2.45 0.61 -17.86
C ARG A 28 1.66 1.58 -16.97
N TRP A 29 2.06 1.74 -15.71
CA TRP A 29 1.42 2.68 -14.79
C TRP A 29 1.59 4.12 -15.22
N SER A 30 2.80 4.48 -15.65
CA SER A 30 3.07 5.82 -16.17
C SER A 30 2.22 6.11 -17.41
N ALA A 31 2.05 5.10 -18.28
CA ALA A 31 1.19 5.26 -19.45
C ALA A 31 -0.30 5.42 -19.06
N ILE A 32 -0.80 4.59 -18.13
CA ILE A 32 -2.18 4.73 -17.62
C ILE A 32 -2.37 6.11 -16.97
N SER A 33 -1.40 6.56 -16.17
CA SER A 33 -1.49 7.88 -15.54
C SER A 33 -1.52 9.02 -16.56
N GLU A 34 -0.84 8.92 -17.69
CA GLU A 34 -0.95 9.93 -18.75
C GLU A 34 -2.33 9.97 -19.39
N LEU A 35 -2.96 8.81 -19.58
CA LEU A 35 -4.33 8.77 -20.13
C LEU A 35 -5.34 9.38 -19.15
N ILE A 36 -5.17 9.14 -17.84
CA ILE A 36 -5.97 9.80 -16.80
C ILE A 36 -5.72 11.31 -16.80
N ALA A 37 -4.45 11.76 -16.89
CA ALA A 37 -4.11 13.18 -16.93
C ALA A 37 -4.74 13.91 -18.13
N ASN A 38 -4.92 13.23 -19.26
CA ASN A 38 -5.63 13.81 -20.40
C ASN A 38 -7.11 14.12 -20.08
N GLY A 39 -7.77 13.27 -19.27
CA GLY A 39 -9.13 13.55 -18.78
C GLY A 39 -9.17 14.76 -17.84
N ILE A 40 -8.16 14.92 -16.97
CA ILE A 40 -8.04 16.11 -16.11
C ILE A 40 -7.86 17.38 -16.96
N ASP A 41 -6.96 17.32 -17.96
CA ASP A 41 -6.75 18.42 -18.91
C ASP A 41 -8.02 18.77 -19.72
N ALA A 42 -8.91 17.79 -19.93
CA ALA A 42 -10.22 17.98 -20.55
C ALA A 42 -11.30 18.52 -19.59
N ARG A 43 -10.89 19.01 -18.40
CA ARG A 43 -11.76 19.55 -17.34
C ARG A 43 -12.81 18.56 -16.84
N ALA A 44 -12.47 17.29 -16.83
CA ALA A 44 -13.33 16.28 -16.25
C ALA A 44 -13.47 16.47 -14.74
N THR A 45 -14.66 16.23 -14.25
CA THR A 45 -14.95 16.12 -12.81
C THR A 45 -14.89 14.68 -12.33
N LYS A 46 -14.92 13.74 -13.27
CA LYS A 46 -14.87 12.30 -12.98
C LYS A 46 -14.12 11.56 -14.09
N ILE A 47 -13.22 10.68 -13.69
CA ILE A 47 -12.47 9.79 -14.58
C ILE A 47 -12.61 8.36 -14.09
N SER A 48 -12.96 7.45 -14.97
CA SER A 48 -13.19 6.05 -14.68
C SER A 48 -12.18 5.17 -15.42
N LEU A 49 -11.52 4.28 -14.68
CA LEU A 49 -10.63 3.25 -15.21
C LEU A 49 -11.27 1.87 -15.00
N TYR A 50 -11.58 1.20 -16.08
CA TYR A 50 -12.02 -0.18 -16.07
C TYR A 50 -10.95 -1.10 -16.65
N MET A 51 -10.74 -2.26 -16.00
CA MET A 51 -9.73 -3.25 -16.41
C MET A 51 -10.33 -4.65 -16.40
N ASN A 52 -10.38 -5.30 -17.57
CA ASN A 52 -10.70 -6.71 -17.66
C ASN A 52 -9.41 -7.53 -17.66
N LEU A 53 -9.12 -8.20 -16.56
CA LEU A 53 -7.93 -9.00 -16.31
C LEU A 53 -8.21 -10.51 -16.29
N ILE A 54 -9.33 -10.97 -16.88
CA ILE A 54 -9.68 -12.40 -17.01
C ILE A 54 -8.57 -13.12 -17.79
N ASP A 55 -8.15 -12.54 -18.90
CA ASP A 55 -6.94 -12.94 -19.64
C ASP A 55 -5.89 -11.83 -19.51
N LYS A 56 -4.88 -12.04 -18.68
CA LYS A 56 -3.83 -11.04 -18.43
C LYS A 56 -2.92 -10.79 -19.62
N GLU A 57 -2.81 -11.73 -20.56
CA GLU A 57 -2.02 -11.54 -21.78
C GLU A 57 -2.78 -10.70 -22.81
N LYS A 58 -4.11 -10.70 -22.74
CA LYS A 58 -5.00 -10.02 -23.66
C LYS A 58 -6.04 -9.17 -22.94
N ALA A 59 -5.62 -8.47 -21.91
CA ALA A 59 -6.49 -7.63 -21.11
C ALA A 59 -7.16 -6.53 -21.96
N VAL A 60 -8.35 -6.11 -21.51
CA VAL A 60 -9.05 -4.93 -22.05
C VAL A 60 -9.04 -3.86 -20.99
N ILE A 61 -8.66 -2.65 -21.38
CA ILE A 61 -8.67 -1.48 -20.50
C ILE A 61 -9.55 -0.41 -21.16
N GLU A 62 -10.49 0.14 -20.40
CA GLU A 62 -11.32 1.27 -20.79
C GLU A 62 -11.09 2.41 -19.80
N ILE A 63 -10.58 3.54 -20.32
CA ILE A 63 -10.36 4.76 -19.54
C ILE A 63 -11.25 5.84 -20.14
N PHE A 64 -12.11 6.42 -19.32
CA PHE A 64 -13.04 7.42 -19.79
C PHE A 64 -13.27 8.53 -18.76
N ASP A 65 -13.59 9.69 -19.27
CA ASP A 65 -13.82 10.90 -18.54
C ASP A 65 -15.17 11.54 -18.92
N ASN A 66 -15.66 12.44 -18.09
CA ASN A 66 -16.81 13.27 -18.36
C ASN A 66 -16.45 14.72 -18.74
N GLY A 67 -15.27 14.89 -19.34
CA GLY A 67 -14.78 16.20 -19.78
C GLY A 67 -15.50 16.77 -21.00
N THR A 68 -14.88 17.71 -21.67
CA THR A 68 -15.49 18.42 -22.82
C THR A 68 -15.74 17.53 -24.03
N GLY A 69 -15.01 16.43 -24.18
CA GLY A 69 -14.95 15.67 -25.42
C GLY A 69 -14.21 16.44 -26.54
N MET A 70 -14.23 15.86 -27.72
CA MET A 70 -13.63 16.40 -28.95
C MET A 70 -14.57 16.18 -30.12
N ASP A 71 -14.85 17.20 -30.89
CA ASP A 71 -15.52 17.08 -32.19
C ASP A 71 -14.50 16.69 -33.28
N TYR A 72 -14.97 16.65 -34.53
CA TYR A 72 -14.10 16.31 -35.66
C TYR A 72 -12.95 17.32 -35.85
N ASP A 73 -13.23 18.60 -35.70
CA ASP A 73 -12.24 19.66 -35.88
C ASP A 73 -11.18 19.63 -34.77
N ASP A 74 -11.59 19.36 -33.55
CA ASP A 74 -10.67 19.13 -32.43
C ASP A 74 -9.76 17.92 -32.66
N LEU A 75 -10.32 16.82 -33.19
CA LEU A 75 -9.54 15.64 -33.51
C LEU A 75 -8.48 15.92 -34.58
N VAL A 76 -8.87 16.63 -35.64
CA VAL A 76 -7.97 16.99 -36.75
C VAL A 76 -6.96 18.04 -36.33
N SER A 77 -7.38 19.09 -35.61
CA SER A 77 -6.50 20.23 -35.31
C SER A 77 -5.69 20.05 -34.03
N LYS A 78 -6.13 19.19 -33.09
CA LYS A 78 -5.50 19.06 -31.76
C LYS A 78 -5.03 17.62 -31.48
N TYR A 79 -5.90 16.62 -31.66
CA TYR A 79 -5.58 15.27 -31.21
C TYR A 79 -4.49 14.60 -32.05
N VAL A 80 -4.57 14.65 -33.38
CA VAL A 80 -3.60 13.98 -34.25
C VAL A 80 -2.22 14.63 -34.28
N HIS A 81 -2.10 15.90 -33.88
CA HIS A 81 -0.83 16.60 -33.86
C HIS A 81 0.04 16.16 -32.66
N ILE A 82 1.12 15.42 -32.93
CA ILE A 82 2.09 15.00 -31.94
C ILE A 82 3.06 16.15 -31.67
N GLY A 83 3.39 16.40 -30.40
CA GLY A 83 4.31 17.48 -30.02
C GLY A 83 3.67 18.86 -29.91
N ARG A 84 2.35 18.98 -30.07
CA ARG A 84 1.64 20.25 -29.87
C ARG A 84 1.63 20.60 -28.39
N ASN A 85 2.17 21.77 -28.04
CA ASN A 85 2.10 22.29 -26.69
C ASN A 85 0.71 22.90 -26.44
N LYS A 86 -0.11 22.25 -25.63
CA LYS A 86 -1.47 22.73 -25.29
C LYS A 86 -1.44 24.10 -24.58
N ARG A 87 -0.32 24.46 -23.94
CA ARG A 87 -0.17 25.69 -23.18
C ARG A 87 0.19 26.90 -24.05
N ASP A 88 0.52 26.68 -25.32
CA ASP A 88 0.76 27.76 -26.29
C ASP A 88 -0.55 28.26 -26.93
N GLU A 89 -1.69 27.64 -26.58
CA GLU A 89 -3.01 28.11 -27.00
C GLU A 89 -3.38 29.41 -26.31
N GLU A 90 -4.33 30.17 -26.88
CA GLU A 90 -4.89 31.37 -26.28
C GLU A 90 -5.73 31.01 -25.04
N LEU A 91 -5.05 30.79 -23.93
CA LEU A 91 -5.61 30.49 -22.62
C LEU A 91 -5.25 31.59 -21.66
N ASP A 92 -6.12 31.85 -20.70
CA ASP A 92 -5.72 32.72 -19.58
C ASP A 92 -4.66 32.01 -18.71
N ASP A 93 -3.99 32.77 -17.85
CA ASP A 93 -2.90 32.21 -17.02
C ASP A 93 -3.39 31.15 -16.03
N VAL A 94 -4.64 31.22 -15.57
CA VAL A 94 -5.24 30.25 -14.65
C VAL A 94 -5.48 28.94 -15.40
N GLU A 95 -6.10 29.00 -16.56
CA GLU A 95 -6.36 27.84 -17.42
C GLU A 95 -5.05 27.15 -17.85
N ARG A 96 -4.08 27.97 -18.29
CA ARG A 96 -2.75 27.49 -18.71
C ARG A 96 -2.00 26.80 -17.57
N ASN A 97 -2.10 27.33 -16.36
CA ASN A 97 -1.47 26.79 -15.18
C ASN A 97 -2.18 25.53 -14.65
N ALA A 98 -3.45 25.33 -14.96
CA ALA A 98 -4.20 24.12 -14.60
C ALA A 98 -3.84 22.92 -15.48
N LEU A 99 -3.30 23.11 -16.68
CA LEU A 99 -2.95 22.00 -17.57
C LEU A 99 -1.74 21.23 -17.07
N MET A 100 -1.89 19.92 -16.89
CA MET A 100 -0.81 19.00 -16.54
C MET A 100 0.09 18.68 -17.74
N GLY A 101 -0.50 18.56 -18.95
CA GLY A 101 0.21 18.23 -20.19
C GLY A 101 0.93 19.44 -20.78
N ARG A 102 2.21 19.28 -21.20
CA ARG A 102 3.01 20.29 -21.91
C ARG A 102 3.48 19.81 -23.29
N LYS A 103 4.00 18.60 -23.35
CA LYS A 103 4.74 18.09 -24.53
C LYS A 103 3.85 17.63 -25.70
N GLY A 104 2.52 17.51 -25.50
CA GLY A 104 1.60 17.03 -26.54
C GLY A 104 1.82 15.58 -27.00
N ILE A 105 2.53 14.78 -26.19
CA ILE A 105 2.86 13.37 -26.48
C ILE A 105 2.09 12.38 -25.62
N GLY A 106 1.33 12.85 -24.62
CA GLY A 106 0.58 12.00 -23.68
C GLY A 106 -0.41 11.03 -24.35
N LYS A 107 -0.95 11.41 -25.52
CA LYS A 107 -1.79 10.53 -26.36
C LYS A 107 -1.09 9.25 -26.82
N LEU A 108 0.25 9.25 -26.92
CA LEU A 108 1.04 8.07 -27.27
C LEU A 108 1.08 7.03 -26.16
N ALA A 109 0.64 7.36 -24.97
CA ALA A 109 0.52 6.41 -23.87
C ALA A 109 -0.39 5.22 -24.22
N ALA A 110 -1.41 5.43 -25.03
CA ALA A 110 -2.26 4.35 -25.53
C ALA A 110 -1.46 3.31 -26.32
N LEU A 111 -0.50 3.75 -27.13
CA LEU A 111 0.36 2.88 -27.95
C LEU A 111 1.45 2.18 -27.14
N ASN A 112 1.84 2.70 -25.98
CA ASN A 112 2.70 1.98 -25.04
C ASN A 112 2.00 0.73 -24.47
N LEU A 113 0.67 0.82 -24.30
CA LEU A 113 -0.12 -0.24 -23.71
C LEU A 113 -0.67 -1.24 -24.73
N SER A 114 -1.07 -0.75 -25.93
CA SER A 114 -1.68 -1.58 -26.97
C SER A 114 -1.38 -1.06 -28.36
N GLN A 115 -1.16 -1.96 -29.31
CA GLN A 115 -1.01 -1.61 -30.73
C GLN A 115 -2.36 -1.24 -31.41
N LYS A 116 -3.47 -1.53 -30.75
CA LYS A 116 -4.81 -1.20 -31.26
C LYS A 116 -5.67 -0.59 -30.15
N TYR A 117 -6.15 0.62 -30.41
CA TYR A 117 -7.08 1.27 -29.49
C TYR A 117 -8.21 1.96 -30.23
N TYR A 118 -9.30 2.13 -29.49
CA TYR A 118 -10.48 2.87 -29.96
C TYR A 118 -10.57 4.16 -29.14
N LEU A 119 -10.85 5.26 -29.85
CA LEU A 119 -11.11 6.58 -29.29
C LEU A 119 -12.57 6.90 -29.53
N ILE A 120 -13.33 7.04 -28.47
CA ILE A 120 -14.74 7.44 -28.50
C ILE A 120 -14.82 8.83 -27.88
N SER A 121 -15.41 9.75 -28.57
CA SER A 121 -15.60 11.11 -28.08
C SER A 121 -17.04 11.55 -28.21
N LYS A 122 -17.55 12.21 -27.17
CA LYS A 122 -18.86 12.82 -27.11
C LYS A 122 -18.70 14.29 -26.76
N THR A 123 -19.20 15.16 -27.60
CA THR A 123 -19.50 16.56 -27.29
C THR A 123 -21.02 16.71 -27.14
N ARG A 124 -21.48 17.91 -26.84
CA ARG A 124 -22.95 18.19 -26.81
C ARG A 124 -23.61 17.97 -28.13
N ASN A 125 -22.89 18.10 -29.24
CA ASN A 125 -23.41 18.13 -30.61
C ASN A 125 -23.05 16.88 -31.40
N GLU A 126 -21.99 16.18 -31.07
CA GLU A 126 -21.44 15.09 -31.86
C GLU A 126 -20.96 13.94 -30.96
N SER A 127 -21.12 12.71 -31.47
CA SER A 127 -20.46 11.52 -30.93
C SER A 127 -19.77 10.79 -32.06
N SER A 128 -18.51 10.46 -31.86
CA SER A 128 -17.68 9.81 -32.87
C SER A 128 -16.84 8.69 -32.26
N LEU A 129 -16.57 7.67 -33.10
CA LEU A 129 -15.76 6.51 -32.75
C LEU A 129 -14.67 6.32 -33.80
N TRP A 130 -13.45 6.25 -33.35
CA TRP A 130 -12.25 6.13 -34.17
C TRP A 130 -11.40 4.96 -33.72
N CYS A 131 -10.66 4.35 -34.63
CA CYS A 131 -9.71 3.28 -34.35
C CYS A 131 -8.34 3.66 -34.89
N LEU A 132 -7.32 3.53 -34.06
CA LEU A 132 -5.93 3.42 -34.51
C LEU A 132 -5.53 1.96 -34.37
N ASP A 133 -5.16 1.33 -35.48
CA ASP A 133 -4.74 -0.05 -35.54
C ASP A 133 -3.35 -0.14 -36.19
N ALA A 134 -2.35 -0.49 -35.41
CA ALA A 134 -0.97 -0.64 -35.84
C ALA A 134 -0.55 -2.13 -35.94
N THR A 135 -1.48 -3.08 -35.84
CA THR A 135 -1.18 -4.51 -35.81
C THR A 135 -0.86 -5.10 -37.18
N GLU A 136 -1.63 -4.71 -38.20
CA GLU A 136 -1.57 -5.28 -39.56
C GLU A 136 -1.21 -4.27 -40.64
N VAL A 137 -0.67 -3.11 -40.27
CA VAL A 137 -0.29 -2.07 -41.23
C VAL A 137 1.14 -2.24 -41.71
N ASN A 138 1.40 -1.83 -42.96
CA ASN A 138 2.75 -1.64 -43.39
C ASN A 138 3.39 -0.55 -42.50
N LYS A 139 4.49 -0.91 -41.82
CA LYS A 139 5.16 -0.03 -40.85
C LYS A 139 5.68 1.28 -41.47
N SER A 140 5.83 1.35 -42.76
CA SER A 140 6.18 2.57 -43.50
C SER A 140 5.02 3.51 -43.79
N ASP A 141 3.76 3.07 -43.59
CA ASP A 141 2.60 3.91 -43.86
C ASP A 141 2.41 5.02 -42.80
N THR A 142 1.79 6.12 -43.23
CA THR A 142 1.43 7.21 -42.34
C THR A 142 0.30 6.78 -41.41
N PRO A 143 0.43 7.00 -40.08
CA PRO A 143 -0.61 6.66 -39.11
C PRO A 143 -1.93 7.37 -39.39
N LYS A 144 -3.04 6.62 -39.30
CA LYS A 144 -4.38 7.15 -39.55
C LYS A 144 -5.38 6.67 -38.48
N LEU A 145 -6.17 7.59 -37.95
CA LEU A 145 -7.38 7.26 -37.24
C LEU A 145 -8.50 6.96 -38.26
N LYS A 146 -9.05 5.76 -38.20
CA LYS A 146 -10.16 5.35 -39.08
C LYS A 146 -11.48 5.47 -38.32
N ARG A 147 -12.46 6.11 -38.91
CA ARG A 147 -13.81 6.14 -38.33
C ARG A 147 -14.42 4.74 -38.36
N VAL A 148 -15.10 4.38 -37.28
CA VAL A 148 -15.66 3.05 -37.08
C VAL A 148 -17.13 3.19 -36.66
N GLU A 149 -17.97 2.25 -37.08
CA GLU A 149 -19.36 2.25 -36.65
C GLU A 149 -19.50 1.83 -35.19
N SER A 150 -20.33 2.53 -34.42
CA SER A 150 -20.50 2.30 -32.99
C SER A 150 -20.96 0.86 -32.65
N LYS A 151 -21.66 0.19 -33.56
CA LYS A 151 -22.11 -1.20 -33.38
C LYS A 151 -20.99 -2.24 -33.48
N SER A 152 -19.83 -1.88 -34.06
CA SER A 152 -18.72 -2.80 -34.30
C SER A 152 -17.77 -2.94 -33.09
N VAL A 153 -17.93 -2.12 -32.06
CA VAL A 153 -17.08 -2.12 -30.88
C VAL A 153 -17.92 -2.37 -29.63
N ALA A 154 -17.76 -3.55 -29.03
CA ALA A 154 -18.39 -3.86 -27.77
C ALA A 154 -17.63 -3.18 -26.63
N LEU A 155 -18.27 -2.30 -25.88
CA LEU A 155 -17.73 -1.68 -24.67
C LEU A 155 -18.16 -2.52 -23.46
N GLU A 156 -17.24 -2.78 -22.55
CA GLU A 156 -17.53 -3.59 -21.36
C GLU A 156 -18.11 -2.74 -20.22
N SER A 157 -17.68 -1.47 -20.11
CA SER A 157 -18.20 -0.50 -19.14
C SER A 157 -19.29 0.42 -19.75
N ILE A 158 -20.03 -0.05 -20.77
CA ILE A 158 -20.96 0.76 -21.56
C ILE A 158 -22.03 1.45 -20.70
N GLU A 159 -22.57 0.77 -19.71
CA GLU A 159 -23.65 1.34 -18.88
C GLU A 159 -23.13 2.54 -18.09
N HIS A 160 -21.92 2.46 -17.54
CA HIS A 160 -21.31 3.56 -16.82
C HIS A 160 -20.88 4.71 -17.76
N TRP A 161 -20.39 4.37 -18.96
CA TRP A 161 -20.07 5.37 -19.99
C TRP A 161 -21.29 6.14 -20.48
N LYS A 162 -22.47 5.51 -20.57
CA LYS A 162 -23.71 6.17 -20.99
C LYS A 162 -24.16 7.28 -20.06
N GLU A 163 -23.79 7.24 -18.79
CA GLU A 163 -24.09 8.28 -17.80
C GLU A 163 -23.46 9.63 -18.17
N ASN A 164 -22.36 9.61 -18.93
CA ASN A 164 -21.67 10.83 -19.35
C ASN A 164 -22.37 11.47 -20.55
N SER A 165 -22.75 12.73 -20.43
CA SER A 165 -23.30 13.53 -21.53
C SER A 165 -22.23 13.96 -22.54
N THR A 166 -21.02 14.25 -22.05
CA THR A 166 -19.82 14.60 -22.81
C THR A 166 -18.64 13.80 -22.29
N GLY A 167 -17.52 13.78 -22.99
CA GLY A 167 -16.28 13.18 -22.53
C GLY A 167 -15.56 12.37 -23.60
N THR A 168 -14.47 11.75 -23.17
CA THR A 168 -13.64 10.91 -24.05
C THR A 168 -13.44 9.54 -23.40
N MET A 169 -13.51 8.48 -24.20
CA MET A 169 -13.14 7.13 -23.80
C MET A 169 -12.04 6.60 -24.70
N ILE A 170 -11.02 6.01 -24.10
CA ILE A 170 -10.01 5.22 -24.78
C ILE A 170 -10.18 3.76 -24.36
N LYS A 171 -10.49 2.90 -25.34
CA LYS A 171 -10.53 1.46 -25.16
C LYS A 171 -9.28 0.83 -25.77
N LEU A 172 -8.51 0.16 -24.93
CA LEU A 172 -7.31 -0.59 -25.29
C LEU A 172 -7.65 -2.08 -25.33
N THR A 173 -7.19 -2.77 -26.37
CA THR A 173 -7.40 -4.22 -26.54
C THR A 173 -6.06 -4.94 -26.60
N ASN A 174 -6.04 -6.21 -26.20
CA ASN A 174 -4.84 -7.04 -26.18
C ASN A 174 -3.67 -6.42 -25.39
N VAL A 175 -3.99 -5.84 -24.23
CA VAL A 175 -2.98 -5.28 -23.34
C VAL A 175 -2.33 -6.41 -22.55
N ASP A 176 -1.01 -6.53 -22.62
CA ASP A 176 -0.28 -7.48 -21.79
C ASP A 176 -0.14 -6.93 -20.36
N MET A 177 -0.90 -7.50 -19.43
CA MET A 177 -0.88 -7.18 -18.00
C MET A 177 -0.16 -8.24 -17.17
N THR A 178 0.60 -9.14 -17.79
CA THR A 178 1.42 -10.12 -17.08
C THR A 178 2.46 -9.41 -16.23
N GLY A 179 2.68 -9.88 -15.01
CA GLY A 179 3.61 -9.24 -14.08
C GLY A 179 3.13 -7.90 -13.48
N PHE A 180 1.88 -7.51 -13.72
CA PHE A 180 1.33 -6.23 -13.23
C PHE A 180 1.13 -6.17 -11.70
N GLY A 181 1.38 -7.25 -10.98
CA GLY A 181 1.51 -7.27 -9.51
C GLY A 181 0.27 -6.89 -8.69
N ILE A 182 -0.84 -6.50 -9.33
CA ILE A 182 -2.08 -6.16 -8.64
C ILE A 182 -2.81 -7.44 -8.30
N GLN A 183 -3.01 -7.65 -7.01
CA GLN A 183 -3.72 -8.80 -6.48
C GLN A 183 -5.07 -8.42 -5.83
N SER A 184 -5.34 -7.12 -5.67
CA SER A 184 -6.56 -6.62 -5.02
C SER A 184 -6.96 -5.24 -5.52
N MET A 185 -8.24 -4.93 -5.40
CA MET A 185 -8.80 -3.60 -5.68
C MET A 185 -8.11 -2.51 -4.84
N GLU A 186 -7.86 -2.79 -3.57
CA GLU A 186 -7.18 -1.84 -2.67
C GLU A 186 -5.73 -1.58 -3.12
N GLY A 187 -5.02 -2.61 -3.58
CA GLY A 187 -3.69 -2.44 -4.16
C GLY A 187 -3.68 -1.57 -5.41
N LEU A 188 -4.69 -1.73 -6.29
CA LEU A 188 -4.85 -0.89 -7.47
C LEU A 188 -5.15 0.57 -7.09
N LYS A 189 -6.09 0.78 -6.16
CA LYS A 189 -6.42 2.12 -5.65
C LYS A 189 -5.21 2.82 -5.06
N LEU A 190 -4.45 2.13 -4.20
CA LEU A 190 -3.22 2.65 -3.61
C LEU A 190 -2.19 3.06 -4.66
N LYS A 191 -1.97 2.21 -5.67
CA LYS A 191 -1.02 2.53 -6.74
C LYS A 191 -1.44 3.75 -7.54
N LEU A 192 -2.72 3.85 -7.90
CA LEU A 192 -3.25 5.00 -8.63
C LEU A 192 -3.21 6.29 -7.79
N SER A 193 -3.46 6.18 -6.48
CA SER A 193 -3.45 7.33 -5.58
C SER A 193 -2.09 8.01 -5.46
N ASP A 194 -0.99 7.32 -5.81
CA ASP A 194 0.35 7.90 -5.78
C ASP A 194 0.61 8.88 -6.95
N PHE A 195 -0.11 8.74 -8.06
CA PHE A 195 0.15 9.55 -9.25
C PHE A 195 -0.39 10.99 -9.18
N TYR A 196 -1.30 11.27 -8.23
CA TYR A 196 -1.96 12.56 -8.16
C TYR A 196 -2.15 13.04 -6.72
N LEU A 197 -2.17 14.36 -6.53
CA LEU A 197 -2.58 14.97 -5.27
C LEU A 197 -4.12 15.00 -5.17
N LEU A 198 -4.73 13.83 -5.00
CA LEU A 198 -6.18 13.62 -5.05
C LEU A 198 -6.98 14.53 -4.10
N ASN A 199 -6.38 14.90 -2.96
CA ASN A 199 -7.03 15.74 -1.96
C ASN A 199 -7.10 17.23 -2.38
N GLN A 200 -6.32 17.65 -3.38
CA GLN A 200 -6.28 19.01 -3.92
C GLN A 200 -7.07 19.14 -5.22
N MET A 201 -7.31 18.01 -5.89
CA MET A 201 -7.99 17.97 -7.17
C MET A 201 -9.51 18.05 -7.02
N SER A 202 -10.16 18.76 -7.93
CA SER A 202 -11.63 18.75 -8.07
C SER A 202 -12.16 17.54 -8.85
N CYS A 203 -11.27 16.76 -9.47
CA CYS A 203 -11.59 15.60 -10.28
C CYS A 203 -11.54 14.33 -9.45
N GLU A 204 -12.62 13.55 -9.50
CA GLU A 204 -12.71 12.24 -8.87
C GLU A 204 -12.19 11.16 -9.81
N ILE A 205 -11.35 10.26 -9.29
CA ILE A 205 -10.88 9.08 -10.01
C ILE A 205 -11.52 7.85 -9.39
N GLU A 206 -12.12 7.02 -10.22
CA GLU A 206 -12.67 5.74 -9.78
C GLU A 206 -12.13 4.59 -10.62
N VAL A 207 -12.15 3.39 -10.06
CA VAL A 207 -11.60 2.21 -10.70
C VAL A 207 -12.48 0.99 -10.49
N ALA A 208 -12.59 0.17 -11.53
CA ALA A 208 -13.14 -1.17 -11.48
C ALA A 208 -12.22 -2.13 -12.22
N TYR A 209 -12.09 -3.35 -11.71
CA TYR A 209 -11.48 -4.42 -12.47
C TYR A 209 -12.18 -5.74 -12.21
N ILE A 210 -12.10 -6.63 -13.19
CA ILE A 210 -12.63 -7.98 -13.11
C ILE A 210 -11.52 -9.00 -13.40
N THR A 211 -11.59 -10.13 -12.73
CA THR A 211 -10.67 -11.27 -12.89
C THR A 211 -11.38 -12.56 -13.25
N THR A 212 -12.70 -12.58 -13.13
CA THR A 212 -13.55 -13.73 -13.46
C THR A 212 -14.69 -13.31 -14.38
N LYS A 213 -15.27 -14.28 -15.10
CA LYS A 213 -16.38 -14.00 -16.03
C LYS A 213 -17.66 -13.59 -15.31
N GLU A 214 -17.87 -14.09 -14.10
CA GLU A 214 -19.03 -13.79 -13.26
C GLU A 214 -19.06 -12.32 -12.86
N GLU A 215 -17.91 -11.71 -12.59
CA GLU A 215 -17.77 -10.30 -12.21
C GLU A 215 -18.17 -9.36 -13.35
N LYS A 216 -18.13 -9.83 -14.61
CA LYS A 216 -18.49 -9.02 -15.79
C LYS A 216 -19.93 -8.52 -15.76
N ASN A 217 -20.83 -9.25 -15.12
CA ASN A 217 -22.24 -8.88 -15.02
C ASN A 217 -22.52 -7.87 -13.90
N ASN A 218 -21.54 -7.53 -13.07
CA ASN A 218 -21.70 -6.64 -11.92
C ASN A 218 -20.44 -5.79 -11.69
N ILE A 219 -20.12 -4.96 -12.66
CA ILE A 219 -18.96 -4.06 -12.60
C ILE A 219 -19.24 -2.98 -11.56
N LYS A 220 -18.38 -2.89 -10.53
CA LYS A 220 -18.50 -1.88 -9.48
C LYS A 220 -17.27 -0.99 -9.48
N PHE A 221 -17.47 0.27 -9.78
CA PHE A 221 -16.45 1.30 -9.63
C PHE A 221 -16.30 1.70 -8.18
N LYS A 222 -15.06 1.89 -7.75
CA LYS A 222 -14.69 2.36 -6.41
C LYS A 222 -13.80 3.57 -6.53
N LYS A 223 -14.10 4.59 -5.75
CA LYS A 223 -13.31 5.81 -5.67
C LYS A 223 -11.86 5.51 -5.24
N VAL A 224 -10.92 6.16 -5.90
CA VAL A 224 -9.51 6.14 -5.53
C VAL A 224 -9.29 7.19 -4.45
N GLU A 225 -8.80 6.75 -3.30
CA GLU A 225 -8.52 7.60 -2.14
C GLU A 225 -7.08 7.42 -1.72
N LYS A 226 -6.45 8.50 -1.29
CA LYS A 226 -5.09 8.46 -0.75
C LYS A 226 -5.13 7.94 0.67
N LYS A 227 -4.25 6.97 0.95
CA LYS A 227 -3.99 6.49 2.30
C LYS A 227 -2.49 6.60 2.57
N VAL A 228 -2.14 7.09 3.75
CA VAL A 228 -0.76 7.32 4.17
C VAL A 228 -0.49 6.59 5.48
N ALA A 229 0.69 6.00 5.63
CA ALA A 229 1.11 5.40 6.88
C ALA A 229 1.31 6.47 7.97
N PHE A 230 1.00 6.11 9.22
CA PHE A 230 1.17 6.99 10.37
C PHE A 230 2.61 7.48 10.54
N LYS A 231 2.77 8.73 10.94
CA LYS A 231 4.05 9.35 11.30
C LYS A 231 3.97 9.95 12.70
N ASN A 232 5.04 9.83 13.45
CA ASN A 232 5.14 10.45 14.78
C ASN A 232 5.35 11.96 14.69
N PHE A 233 5.97 12.42 13.62
CA PHE A 233 6.26 13.81 13.35
C PHE A 233 5.81 14.19 11.96
N TYR A 234 5.04 15.28 11.85
CA TYR A 234 4.61 15.91 10.60
C TYR A 234 5.13 17.33 10.51
N GLY A 235 5.57 17.73 9.32
CA GLY A 235 5.82 19.10 8.93
C GLY A 235 4.90 19.45 7.77
N PHE A 236 4.13 20.54 7.91
CA PHE A 236 3.24 21.07 6.89
C PHE A 236 3.78 22.40 6.38
N PHE A 237 3.73 22.60 5.08
CA PHE A 237 4.05 23.87 4.48
C PHE A 237 2.85 24.81 4.59
N GLU A 238 3.10 26.10 4.81
CA GLU A 238 2.10 27.13 5.13
C GLU A 238 0.92 27.20 4.14
N ASN A 239 1.18 26.76 2.90
CA ASN A 239 0.21 26.84 1.80
C ASN A 239 -0.86 25.76 1.81
N MET A 240 -0.72 24.78 2.65
CA MET A 240 -1.76 23.80 2.79
C MET A 240 -2.88 24.42 3.59
N GLU A 241 -3.88 24.92 2.88
CA GLU A 241 -5.18 25.31 3.44
C GLU A 241 -5.77 24.12 4.20
N ASN A 242 -5.53 24.21 5.28
CA ASN A 242 -5.16 23.45 6.43
C ASN A 242 -6.15 22.40 6.89
N ASP A 243 -7.44 22.68 6.92
CA ASP A 243 -8.36 21.83 7.66
C ASP A 243 -8.77 20.59 6.87
N LYS A 244 -8.85 20.71 5.55
CA LYS A 244 -9.17 19.56 4.68
C LYS A 244 -8.05 18.52 4.65
N TYR A 245 -6.79 18.98 4.64
CA TYR A 245 -5.64 18.07 4.57
C TYR A 245 -5.35 17.43 5.91
N LYS A 246 -5.51 18.18 7.01
CA LYS A 246 -5.42 17.62 8.36
C LYS A 246 -6.51 16.60 8.62
N ALA A 247 -7.74 16.89 8.22
CA ALA A 247 -8.85 15.95 8.30
C ALA A 247 -8.58 14.71 7.43
N SER A 248 -8.13 14.91 6.18
CA SER A 248 -7.82 13.80 5.29
C SER A 248 -6.63 12.95 5.75
N LEU A 249 -5.62 13.55 6.39
CA LEU A 249 -4.54 12.80 7.02
C LEU A 249 -5.04 12.02 8.25
N ALA A 250 -5.89 12.61 9.07
CA ALA A 250 -6.49 11.93 10.22
C ALA A 250 -7.36 10.74 9.78
N ASP A 251 -8.11 10.89 8.68
CA ASP A 251 -8.95 9.83 8.11
C ASP A 251 -8.14 8.80 7.32
N THR A 252 -6.98 9.19 6.78
CA THR A 252 -6.13 8.31 5.98
C THR A 252 -5.08 7.57 6.78
N VAL A 253 -4.71 8.10 7.95
CA VAL A 253 -3.77 7.45 8.87
C VAL A 253 -4.51 6.42 9.70
N ARG A 254 -4.44 5.16 9.31
CA ARG A 254 -4.97 4.06 10.09
C ARG A 254 -3.90 3.49 11.00
N PHE A 255 -4.20 3.49 12.29
CA PHE A 255 -3.40 2.79 13.29
C PHE A 255 -3.51 1.29 13.11
N PRO A 256 -2.45 0.53 13.40
CA PRO A 256 -2.52 -0.92 13.39
C PRO A 256 -3.52 -1.41 14.43
N SER A 257 -4.42 -2.27 14.00
CA SER A 257 -5.45 -2.91 14.83
C SER A 257 -4.89 -3.78 15.98
N VAL A 258 -3.59 -4.00 16.00
CA VAL A 258 -2.91 -4.81 17.04
C VAL A 258 -2.82 -4.08 18.38
N TYR A 259 -2.97 -2.75 18.39
CA TYR A 259 -2.93 -1.93 19.59
C TYR A 259 -4.24 -1.14 19.76
N GLU A 260 -5.34 -1.82 19.90
CA GLU A 260 -6.67 -1.21 20.15
C GLU A 260 -6.70 -0.27 21.37
N THR A 261 -5.64 -0.29 22.21
CA THR A 261 -5.55 0.51 23.43
C THR A 261 -4.66 1.75 23.30
N ILE A 262 -3.90 1.91 22.20
CA ILE A 262 -3.01 3.06 22.05
C ILE A 262 -3.46 3.88 20.85
N THR A 263 -4.26 4.89 21.09
CA THR A 263 -4.49 6.00 20.16
C THR A 263 -3.21 6.85 20.12
N GLU A 264 -2.21 6.43 19.35
CA GLU A 264 -1.04 7.25 19.11
C GLU A 264 -1.44 8.50 18.34
N LYS A 265 -1.25 9.66 18.96
CA LYS A 265 -1.32 10.94 18.25
C LYS A 265 0.07 11.31 17.74
N PRO A 266 0.17 12.10 16.67
CA PRO A 266 1.44 12.67 16.28
C PRO A 266 2.08 13.37 17.47
N ARG A 267 3.32 13.03 17.80
CA ARG A 267 4.03 13.64 18.95
C ARG A 267 4.45 15.06 18.66
N LYS A 268 4.66 15.39 17.38
CA LYS A 268 5.06 16.72 16.96
C LYS A 268 4.48 17.05 15.60
N VAL A 269 3.92 18.24 15.51
CA VAL A 269 3.49 18.86 14.25
C VAL A 269 4.16 20.22 14.15
N LEU A 270 4.84 20.48 13.05
CA LEU A 270 5.42 21.79 12.72
C LEU A 270 4.76 22.35 11.48
N TYR A 271 4.64 23.66 11.45
CA TYR A 271 4.25 24.41 10.28
C TYR A 271 5.49 25.15 9.78
N PHE A 272 5.89 24.85 8.55
CA PHE A 272 6.95 25.57 7.88
C PHE A 272 6.34 26.81 7.25
N ASP A 273 6.58 27.95 7.84
CA ASP A 273 6.11 29.23 7.39
C ASP A 273 7.29 30.14 6.99
N LYS A 274 6.97 31.31 6.44
CA LYS A 274 7.98 32.28 6.02
C LYS A 274 8.82 32.83 7.17
N GLN A 275 8.32 32.76 8.40
CA GLN A 275 9.05 33.21 9.59
C GLN A 275 10.13 32.20 10.00
N ASN A 276 9.79 30.91 9.94
CA ASN A 276 10.69 29.85 10.35
C ASN A 276 11.61 29.37 9.22
N PHE A 277 11.09 29.38 7.98
CA PHE A 277 11.77 28.94 6.77
C PHE A 277 11.47 29.91 5.62
N PRO A 278 12.10 31.09 5.60
CA PRO A 278 11.80 32.13 4.61
C PRO A 278 12.04 31.68 3.16
N GLU A 279 12.82 30.63 2.96
CA GLU A 279 13.22 30.12 1.65
C GLU A 279 12.15 29.23 0.98
N ILE A 280 11.07 28.86 1.68
CA ILE A 280 10.02 28.01 1.09
C ILE A 280 9.18 28.71 0.04
N LYS A 281 9.18 30.04 0.04
CA LYS A 281 8.41 30.89 -0.85
C LYS A 281 9.17 32.16 -1.17
N GLY A 282 9.19 32.54 -2.43
CA GLY A 282 9.89 33.75 -2.84
C GLY A 282 9.79 34.06 -4.32
N LYS A 283 10.64 34.97 -4.78
CA LYS A 283 10.81 35.31 -6.19
C LYS A 283 12.27 35.13 -6.58
N ARG A 284 12.51 34.56 -7.75
CA ARG A 284 13.86 34.33 -8.25
C ARG A 284 13.90 34.41 -9.77
N ARG A 285 15.05 34.83 -10.30
CA ARG A 285 15.36 34.80 -11.73
C ARG A 285 16.06 33.47 -12.04
N PHE A 286 15.66 32.86 -13.14
CA PHE A 286 16.26 31.60 -13.62
C PHE A 286 16.87 31.79 -14.99
N LYS A 287 17.79 30.95 -15.38
CA LYS A 287 18.40 30.96 -16.70
C LYS A 287 17.42 30.53 -17.77
N ASN A 288 17.41 31.27 -18.87
CA ASN A 288 16.69 30.90 -20.09
C ASN A 288 17.44 29.81 -20.86
N LYS A 289 16.81 29.27 -21.93
CA LYS A 289 17.39 28.29 -22.85
C LYS A 289 18.80 28.65 -23.36
N ASN A 290 19.10 29.92 -23.47
CA ASN A 290 20.39 30.44 -23.95
C ASN A 290 21.44 30.56 -22.83
N GLY A 291 21.16 30.11 -21.62
CA GLY A 291 22.04 30.20 -20.46
C GLY A 291 22.10 31.61 -19.84
N THR A 292 21.37 32.61 -20.38
CA THR A 292 21.27 33.95 -19.84
C THR A 292 20.23 34.02 -18.72
N LEU A 293 20.49 34.85 -17.71
CA LEU A 293 19.54 35.07 -16.62
C LEU A 293 18.30 35.80 -17.16
N SER A 294 17.11 35.32 -16.83
CA SER A 294 15.84 35.94 -17.21
C SER A 294 15.72 37.33 -16.59
N GLU A 295 15.17 38.28 -17.35
CA GLU A 295 14.80 39.60 -16.82
C GLU A 295 13.59 39.50 -15.87
N LYS A 296 12.70 38.55 -16.11
CA LYS A 296 11.50 38.27 -15.32
C LYS A 296 11.85 37.52 -14.04
N GLU A 297 11.27 37.95 -12.94
CA GLU A 297 11.28 37.17 -11.69
C GLU A 297 10.10 36.24 -11.64
N TYR A 298 10.37 34.99 -11.26
CA TYR A 298 9.37 33.95 -11.11
C TYR A 298 9.09 33.69 -9.64
N GLU A 299 7.83 33.62 -9.30
CA GLU A 299 7.39 33.23 -7.97
C GLU A 299 7.55 31.73 -7.80
N PHE A 300 8.02 31.31 -6.66
CA PHE A 300 8.06 29.92 -6.27
C PHE A 300 7.51 29.73 -4.87
N GLU A 301 6.92 28.56 -4.64
CA GLU A 301 6.34 28.19 -3.38
C GLU A 301 6.37 26.67 -3.23
N LEU A 302 6.97 26.20 -2.14
CA LEU A 302 6.93 24.78 -1.78
C LEU A 302 5.65 24.51 -1.02
N LYS A 303 4.84 23.56 -1.50
CA LYS A 303 3.57 23.14 -0.90
C LYS A 303 3.68 21.69 -0.46
N GLY A 304 2.83 21.27 0.46
CA GLY A 304 2.71 19.87 0.82
C GLY A 304 3.01 19.57 2.27
N TRP A 305 3.37 18.35 2.53
CA TRP A 305 3.71 17.85 3.84
C TRP A 305 4.90 16.89 3.77
N ILE A 306 5.57 16.75 4.89
CA ILE A 306 6.66 15.79 5.09
C ILE A 306 6.55 15.21 6.49
N GLY A 307 6.81 13.92 6.64
CA GLY A 307 6.71 13.27 7.94
C GLY A 307 7.79 12.21 8.13
N ILE A 308 8.04 11.87 9.39
CA ILE A 308 8.99 10.83 9.75
C ILE A 308 8.45 9.98 10.90
N HIS A 309 8.68 8.67 10.83
CA HIS A 309 8.39 7.75 11.91
C HIS A 309 9.62 7.54 12.78
N THR A 310 9.44 7.41 14.10
CA THR A 310 10.54 7.21 15.04
C THR A 310 11.11 5.81 15.00
N SER A 311 10.28 4.83 14.66
CA SER A 311 10.70 3.43 14.60
C SER A 311 11.41 3.12 13.29
N THR A 312 12.54 2.42 13.39
CA THR A 312 13.34 1.96 12.25
C THR A 312 13.25 0.46 12.05
N LYS A 313 12.57 -0.25 12.94
CA LYS A 313 12.49 -1.70 12.87
C LYS A 313 11.46 -2.11 11.80
N LYS A 314 11.83 -3.10 11.01
CA LYS A 314 10.95 -3.70 10.01
C LYS A 314 9.66 -4.25 10.62
N ASP A 315 9.76 -4.71 11.88
CA ASP A 315 8.62 -5.20 12.68
C ASP A 315 7.65 -4.08 13.07
N ASP A 316 8.12 -2.84 13.17
CA ASP A 316 7.27 -1.67 13.46
C ASP A 316 6.56 -1.17 12.20
N ALA A 317 7.12 -1.43 11.01
CA ALA A 317 6.41 -1.23 9.76
C ALA A 317 5.25 -2.24 9.60
N GLU A 318 5.36 -3.43 10.20
CA GLU A 318 4.25 -4.39 10.30
C GLU A 318 3.14 -3.94 11.27
N ARG A 319 3.41 -2.99 12.14
CA ARG A 319 2.42 -2.36 13.03
C ARG A 319 1.51 -1.38 12.30
N ASN A 320 1.92 -0.86 11.16
CA ASN A 320 1.03 -0.14 10.26
C ASN A 320 0.12 -1.13 9.53
N ASP A 321 -1.03 -0.66 9.09
CA ASP A 321 -2.10 -1.48 8.49
C ASP A 321 -1.52 -2.59 7.58
N ILE A 322 -1.70 -3.83 8.00
CA ILE A 322 -1.24 -5.02 7.27
C ILE A 322 -1.69 -5.01 5.80
N THR A 323 -2.80 -4.36 5.49
CA THR A 323 -3.29 -4.24 4.12
C THR A 323 -2.35 -3.43 3.23
N PHE A 324 -1.61 -2.46 3.76
CA PHE A 324 -0.61 -1.70 3.01
C PHE A 324 0.61 -2.55 2.63
N PHE A 325 0.98 -3.52 3.48
CA PHE A 325 2.20 -4.29 3.29
C PHE A 325 1.99 -5.64 2.59
N ARG A 326 0.76 -6.19 2.64
CA ARG A 326 0.47 -7.52 2.08
C ARG A 326 0.72 -7.65 0.58
N ASN A 327 0.63 -6.58 -0.18
CA ASN A 327 0.65 -6.65 -1.64
C ASN A 327 1.86 -5.97 -2.28
N ASN A 328 2.89 -5.56 -1.52
CA ASN A 328 4.03 -4.77 -2.01
C ASN A 328 3.64 -3.54 -2.86
N THR A 329 2.42 -3.07 -2.73
CA THR A 329 1.86 -1.96 -3.53
C THR A 329 2.09 -0.62 -2.87
N TYR A 330 2.12 -0.58 -1.53
CA TYR A 330 2.47 0.61 -0.80
C TYR A 330 3.93 0.54 -0.37
N THR A 331 4.70 1.52 -0.79
CA THR A 331 6.06 1.76 -0.29
C THR A 331 6.02 3.00 0.58
N PRO A 332 5.95 2.85 1.91
CA PRO A 332 6.11 3.98 2.80
C PRO A 332 7.52 4.54 2.66
N ASN A 333 7.73 5.74 3.17
CA ASN A 333 9.05 6.36 3.26
C ASN A 333 9.60 6.83 1.91
N LYS A 334 8.76 7.40 1.07
CA LYS A 334 9.14 8.11 -0.15
C LYS A 334 8.70 9.56 -0.05
N LEU A 335 9.60 10.47 -0.40
CA LEU A 335 9.25 11.87 -0.61
C LEU A 335 8.84 12.07 -2.07
N ARG A 336 7.54 12.09 -2.30
CA ARG A 336 6.97 12.24 -3.64
C ARG A 336 6.93 13.71 -4.04
N LEU A 337 7.43 14.00 -5.23
CA LEU A 337 7.39 15.35 -5.79
C LEU A 337 6.35 15.43 -6.90
N TYR A 338 5.45 16.36 -6.74
CA TYR A 338 4.37 16.66 -7.68
C TYR A 338 4.61 18.01 -8.33
N ILE A 339 4.11 18.15 -9.54
CA ILE A 339 3.98 19.39 -10.27
C ILE A 339 2.58 19.42 -10.85
N ARG A 340 1.83 20.49 -10.56
CA ARG A 340 0.45 20.63 -11.02
C ARG A 340 -0.38 19.40 -10.68
N ASP A 341 -0.28 18.97 -9.43
CA ASP A 341 -0.98 17.82 -8.84
C ASP A 341 -0.64 16.45 -9.43
N LYS A 342 0.34 16.36 -10.35
CA LYS A 342 0.82 15.12 -10.96
C LYS A 342 2.19 14.73 -10.45
N LEU A 343 2.36 13.43 -10.14
CA LEU A 343 3.63 12.85 -9.70
C LEU A 343 4.68 12.92 -10.82
N ILE A 344 5.84 13.49 -10.50
CA ILE A 344 7.00 13.53 -11.40
C ILE A 344 8.15 12.69 -10.85
N VAL A 345 8.39 12.77 -9.52
CA VAL A 345 9.45 11.98 -8.89
C VAL A 345 8.85 11.17 -7.76
N GLU A 346 8.95 9.84 -7.87
CA GLU A 346 8.38 8.92 -6.87
C GLU A 346 9.16 8.96 -5.54
N ASP A 347 10.47 9.16 -5.60
CA ASP A 347 11.33 9.28 -4.42
C ASP A 347 12.42 10.33 -4.64
N PHE A 348 12.10 11.57 -4.26
CA PHE A 348 13.01 12.70 -4.39
C PHE A 348 14.24 12.58 -3.48
N MET A 349 14.07 11.97 -2.30
CA MET A 349 15.18 11.75 -1.38
C MET A 349 16.25 10.85 -1.97
N ALA A 350 15.84 9.71 -2.52
CA ALA A 350 16.77 8.75 -3.10
C ALA A 350 17.48 9.27 -4.35
N GLN A 351 16.79 10.08 -5.17
CA GLN A 351 17.33 10.56 -6.44
C GLN A 351 18.19 11.82 -6.30
N TYR A 352 17.81 12.78 -5.43
CA TYR A 352 18.38 14.12 -5.41
C TYR A 352 19.03 14.52 -4.09
N ILE A 353 18.63 13.93 -2.98
CA ILE A 353 19.17 14.23 -1.65
C ILE A 353 19.96 13.04 -1.15
N ARG A 354 21.26 12.99 -1.46
CA ARG A 354 22.16 11.97 -0.92
C ARG A 354 22.33 12.23 0.58
N SER A 355 21.71 11.42 1.41
CA SER A 355 21.91 11.41 2.84
C SER A 355 22.66 10.14 3.24
N THR A 356 23.76 10.31 3.99
CA THR A 356 24.52 9.20 4.58
C THR A 356 23.85 8.61 5.80
N GLN A 357 22.78 9.24 6.31
CA GLN A 357 22.08 8.79 7.49
C GLN A 357 21.01 7.76 7.13
N ALA A 358 21.07 6.60 7.77
CA ALA A 358 20.08 5.53 7.62
C ALA A 358 18.63 5.97 7.89
N THR A 359 18.45 7.11 8.57
CA THR A 359 17.14 7.68 8.93
C THR A 359 16.44 8.40 7.79
N SER A 360 17.14 8.82 6.72
CA SER A 360 16.53 9.48 5.57
C SER A 360 15.54 8.57 4.82
N GLY A 361 15.77 7.26 4.83
CA GLY A 361 14.88 6.26 4.26
C GLY A 361 13.55 6.06 5.01
N TYR A 362 13.29 6.82 6.08
CA TYR A 362 12.04 6.78 6.85
C TYR A 362 11.20 8.05 6.71
N ILE A 363 11.62 8.93 5.81
CA ILE A 363 10.90 10.16 5.48
C ILE A 363 9.88 9.84 4.40
N GLU A 364 8.63 10.21 4.66
CA GLU A 364 7.55 10.17 3.70
C GLU A 364 6.95 11.56 3.57
N GLY A 365 6.48 11.88 2.38
CA GLY A 365 5.81 13.15 2.16
C GLY A 365 5.31 13.29 0.74
N GLU A 366 4.51 14.31 0.57
CA GLU A 366 3.99 14.77 -0.70
C GLU A 366 4.26 16.27 -0.80
N ILE A 367 5.11 16.65 -1.74
CA ILE A 367 5.49 18.04 -1.96
C ILE A 367 5.16 18.43 -3.39
N SER A 368 4.70 19.67 -3.57
CA SER A 368 4.48 20.29 -4.88
C SER A 368 5.35 21.51 -5.04
N PHE A 369 6.00 21.63 -6.21
CA PHE A 369 6.89 22.74 -6.52
C PHE A 369 6.79 23.12 -8.00
N ASP A 370 5.75 23.90 -8.35
CA ASP A 370 5.31 24.16 -9.72
C ASP A 370 6.29 25.00 -10.55
N ILE A 371 7.23 25.70 -9.91
CA ILE A 371 8.29 26.45 -10.62
C ILE A 371 9.15 25.56 -11.52
N LEU A 372 9.18 24.25 -11.26
CA LEU A 372 9.92 23.27 -12.08
C LEU A 372 9.33 23.12 -13.49
N ASP A 373 8.06 23.50 -13.70
CA ASP A 373 7.39 23.41 -15.01
C ASP A 373 6.66 24.72 -15.37
N VAL A 374 7.38 25.81 -15.40
CA VAL A 374 6.87 27.10 -15.87
C VAL A 374 6.97 27.19 -17.39
N ASN A 375 5.93 27.72 -18.02
CA ASN A 375 5.81 27.77 -19.49
C ASN A 375 6.92 28.58 -20.18
N ASP A 376 7.31 29.68 -19.57
CA ASP A 376 8.32 30.60 -20.12
C ASP A 376 9.75 30.10 -20.00
N LEU A 377 9.96 29.01 -19.21
CA LEU A 377 11.26 28.43 -18.99
C LEU A 377 11.41 27.08 -19.74
N GLU A 378 12.65 26.65 -19.89
CA GLU A 378 12.94 25.37 -20.49
C GLU A 378 12.28 24.19 -19.74
N ASP A 379 11.76 23.24 -20.50
CA ASP A 379 11.28 21.98 -19.93
C ASP A 379 12.45 21.13 -19.48
N ILE A 380 12.60 20.96 -18.18
CA ILE A 380 13.68 20.19 -17.56
C ILE A 380 13.26 18.75 -17.19
N THR A 381 12.01 18.40 -17.45
CA THR A 381 11.55 17.05 -17.19
C THR A 381 12.14 16.08 -18.21
N THR A 382 12.59 14.91 -17.74
CA THR A 382 13.01 13.82 -18.62
C THR A 382 11.89 13.42 -19.58
N SER A 383 12.23 12.75 -20.69
CA SER A 383 11.25 12.35 -21.70
C SER A 383 10.15 11.45 -21.13
N ASP A 384 10.52 10.59 -20.17
CA ASP A 384 9.62 9.70 -19.44
C ASP A 384 8.91 10.38 -18.27
N ARG A 385 9.14 11.67 -18.04
CA ARG A 385 8.60 12.49 -16.94
C ARG A 385 8.80 11.89 -15.54
N GLN A 386 9.90 11.16 -15.32
CA GLN A 386 10.23 10.54 -14.03
C GLN A 386 11.47 11.15 -13.37
N GLY A 387 11.82 12.36 -13.75
CA GLY A 387 12.96 13.07 -13.18
C GLY A 387 13.24 14.39 -13.88
N PHE A 388 14.32 15.03 -13.46
CA PHE A 388 14.79 16.32 -13.97
C PHE A 388 16.27 16.29 -14.30
N THR A 389 16.70 17.23 -15.10
CA THR A 389 18.12 17.51 -15.29
C THR A 389 18.68 18.07 -13.98
N HIS A 390 19.62 17.36 -13.37
CA HIS A 390 20.18 17.67 -12.03
C HIS A 390 20.86 19.05 -11.94
N GLU A 391 21.28 19.60 -13.04
CA GLU A 391 22.04 20.86 -13.08
C GLU A 391 21.17 22.11 -13.12
N ASP A 392 19.85 21.97 -13.27
CA ASP A 392 18.94 23.11 -13.34
C ASP A 392 18.84 23.84 -11.99
N ASP A 393 18.86 25.17 -12.06
CA ASP A 393 18.87 26.03 -10.87
C ASP A 393 17.57 25.93 -10.05
N ARG A 394 16.44 25.52 -10.66
CA ARG A 394 15.16 25.27 -9.97
C ARG A 394 15.23 23.99 -9.13
N VAL A 395 15.88 22.95 -9.64
CA VAL A 395 16.11 21.69 -8.90
C VAL A 395 17.07 21.93 -7.74
N LYS A 396 18.15 22.69 -7.97
CA LYS A 396 19.08 23.09 -6.91
C LYS A 396 18.38 23.89 -5.81
N LEU A 397 17.51 24.85 -6.20
CA LEU A 397 16.72 25.62 -5.24
C LEU A 397 15.86 24.70 -4.37
N LEU A 398 15.13 23.73 -4.96
CA LEU A 398 14.33 22.78 -4.19
C LEU A 398 15.18 21.95 -3.24
N ILE A 399 16.34 21.48 -3.69
CA ILE A 399 17.28 20.74 -2.86
C ILE A 399 17.76 21.60 -1.68
N ASP A 400 18.10 22.85 -1.92
CA ASP A 400 18.60 23.78 -0.89
C ASP A 400 17.52 24.11 0.15
N ILE A 401 16.24 24.22 -0.28
CA ILE A 401 15.11 24.38 0.63
C ILE A 401 14.90 23.11 1.47
N LEU A 402 14.96 21.93 0.86
CA LEU A 402 14.63 20.66 1.55
C LEU A 402 15.73 20.18 2.49
N LYS A 403 17.01 20.40 2.19
CA LYS A 403 18.12 19.94 3.03
C LYS A 403 18.00 20.34 4.51
N PRO A 404 17.80 21.63 4.87
CA PRO A 404 17.66 22.02 6.26
C PRO A 404 16.42 21.40 6.92
N ILE A 405 15.32 21.26 6.17
CA ILE A 405 14.08 20.64 6.66
C ILE A 405 14.31 19.16 6.96
N VAL A 406 14.93 18.43 6.06
CA VAL A 406 15.28 17.00 6.24
C VAL A 406 16.19 16.83 7.46
N ASN A 407 17.22 17.70 7.61
CA ASN A 407 18.11 17.66 8.76
C ASN A 407 17.37 17.94 10.08
N LEU A 408 16.41 18.87 10.06
CA LEU A 408 15.54 19.13 11.21
C LEU A 408 14.70 17.90 11.56
N LEU A 409 14.05 17.28 10.57
CA LEU A 409 13.26 16.07 10.77
C LEU A 409 14.08 14.94 11.40
N ILE A 410 15.26 14.69 10.87
CA ILE A 410 16.17 13.66 11.38
C ILE A 410 16.58 13.95 12.82
N ARG A 411 16.93 15.20 13.14
CA ARG A 411 17.30 15.61 14.51
C ARG A 411 16.14 15.43 15.48
N GLU A 412 14.95 15.89 15.11
CA GLU A 412 13.77 15.76 15.94
C GLU A 412 13.34 14.30 16.12
N ARG A 413 13.43 13.49 15.07
CA ARG A 413 13.21 12.05 15.16
C ARG A 413 14.14 11.37 16.17
N ASN A 414 15.44 11.70 16.13
CA ASN A 414 16.42 11.14 17.06
C ASN A 414 16.11 11.54 18.51
N LYS A 415 15.68 12.79 18.73
CA LYS A 415 15.24 13.28 20.03
C LYS A 415 14.00 12.53 20.52
N MET A 416 12.98 12.41 19.70
CA MET A 416 11.76 11.67 20.03
C MET A 416 12.03 10.18 20.27
N GLY A 417 12.87 9.55 19.45
CA GLY A 417 13.26 8.16 19.64
C GLY A 417 13.99 7.89 20.97
N GLY A 418 14.72 8.88 21.48
CA GLY A 418 15.29 8.84 22.82
C GLY A 418 14.22 8.95 23.92
N GLN A 419 13.26 9.83 23.74
CA GLN A 419 12.13 10.00 24.68
C GLN A 419 11.25 8.76 24.73
N ILE A 420 10.87 8.21 23.57
CA ILE A 420 10.07 6.98 23.48
C ILE A 420 10.76 5.81 24.19
N ARG A 421 12.07 5.64 23.96
CA ARG A 421 12.82 4.58 24.65
C ARG A 421 12.80 4.74 26.16
N LYS A 422 12.93 5.98 26.67
CA LYS A 422 12.83 6.24 28.12
C LYS A 422 11.42 5.91 28.65
N GLU A 423 10.38 6.35 27.95
CA GLU A 423 8.99 6.06 28.32
C GLU A 423 8.71 4.55 28.32
N GLU A 424 9.25 3.81 27.32
CA GLU A 424 9.13 2.36 27.27
C GLU A 424 9.91 1.67 28.39
N GLU A 425 11.08 2.18 28.77
CA GLU A 425 11.86 1.67 29.89
C GLU A 425 11.13 1.93 31.22
N GLU A 426 10.65 3.14 31.43
CA GLU A 426 9.86 3.51 32.61
C GLU A 426 8.58 2.67 32.72
N TYR A 427 7.88 2.45 31.61
CA TYR A 427 6.69 1.58 31.57
C TYR A 427 7.05 0.12 31.92
N ARG A 428 8.14 -0.41 31.36
CA ARG A 428 8.60 -1.76 31.69
C ARG A 428 9.07 -1.88 33.13
N GLU A 429 9.65 -0.82 33.70
CA GLU A 429 10.00 -0.80 35.13
C GLU A 429 8.75 -0.78 35.99
N GLN A 430 7.77 0.04 35.67
CA GLN A 430 6.47 0.06 36.38
C GLN A 430 5.76 -1.29 36.30
N GLU A 431 5.70 -1.90 35.12
CA GLU A 431 5.15 -3.24 34.94
C GLU A 431 5.90 -4.30 35.77
N ARG A 432 7.23 -4.24 35.79
CA ARG A 432 8.05 -5.12 36.62
C ARG A 432 7.80 -4.89 38.12
N GLU A 433 7.66 -3.65 38.55
CA GLU A 433 7.32 -3.34 39.93
C GLU A 433 5.91 -3.81 40.31
N GLU A 434 4.93 -3.65 39.42
CA GLU A 434 3.58 -4.16 39.65
C GLU A 434 3.56 -5.68 39.75
N ILE A 435 4.26 -6.37 38.83
CA ILE A 435 4.41 -7.82 38.88
C ILE A 435 5.12 -8.25 40.17
N ARG A 436 6.13 -7.48 40.62
CA ARG A 436 6.82 -7.76 41.89
C ARG A 436 5.88 -7.57 43.07
N LYS A 437 5.13 -6.47 43.12
CA LYS A 437 4.13 -6.23 44.18
C LYS A 437 3.06 -7.31 44.20
N GLN A 438 2.61 -7.75 43.03
CA GLN A 438 1.63 -8.86 42.95
C GLN A 438 2.23 -10.17 43.48
N LYS A 439 3.48 -10.49 43.11
CA LYS A 439 4.18 -11.67 43.65
C LYS A 439 4.40 -11.61 45.16
N ASP A 440 4.74 -10.43 45.67
CA ASP A 440 4.94 -10.24 47.10
C ASP A 440 3.61 -10.40 47.86
N VAL A 441 2.51 -9.86 47.31
CA VAL A 441 1.15 -10.04 47.89
C VAL A 441 0.72 -11.52 47.81
N GLU A 442 1.06 -12.20 46.71
CA GLU A 442 0.74 -13.61 46.56
C GLU A 442 1.59 -14.49 47.52
N ALA A 443 2.86 -14.12 47.71
CA ALA A 443 3.73 -14.79 48.67
C ALA A 443 3.25 -14.61 50.14
N ILE A 444 2.78 -13.41 50.49
CA ILE A 444 2.18 -13.15 51.79
C ILE A 444 0.88 -13.99 51.94
N LYS A 445 -0.01 -13.98 50.97
CA LYS A 445 -1.21 -14.80 50.99
C LYS A 445 -0.95 -16.30 51.09
N ARG A 446 0.13 -16.78 50.40
CA ARG A 446 0.56 -18.18 50.52
C ARG A 446 1.02 -18.50 51.94
N LYS A 447 1.84 -17.61 52.53
CA LYS A 447 2.34 -17.78 53.85
C LYS A 447 1.19 -17.76 54.90
N GLU A 448 0.25 -16.82 54.76
CA GLU A 448 -0.93 -16.79 55.62
C GLU A 448 -1.80 -18.04 55.45
N ALA A 449 -1.93 -18.57 54.22
CA ALA A 449 -2.66 -19.80 53.92
C ALA A 449 -1.92 -21.04 54.49
N GLU A 450 -0.57 -21.05 54.45
CA GLU A 450 0.25 -22.10 55.08
C GLU A 450 0.14 -22.03 56.60
N ASP A 451 0.22 -20.85 57.21
CA ASP A 451 0.07 -20.65 58.64
C ASP A 451 -1.36 -21.04 59.14
N GLN A 452 -2.40 -20.68 58.35
CA GLN A 452 -3.77 -21.13 58.61
C GLN A 452 -3.93 -22.65 58.45
N LYS A 453 -3.25 -23.26 57.47
CA LYS A 453 -3.27 -24.71 57.25
C LYS A 453 -2.55 -25.43 58.41
N GLU A 454 -1.40 -24.94 58.85
CA GLU A 454 -0.68 -25.46 59.99
C GLU A 454 -1.49 -25.35 61.31
N ALA A 455 -2.13 -24.15 61.52
CA ALA A 455 -3.06 -23.96 62.64
C ALA A 455 -4.28 -24.90 62.57
N ALA A 456 -4.84 -25.08 61.37
CA ALA A 456 -5.95 -26.02 61.16
C ALA A 456 -5.54 -27.50 61.31
N GLU A 457 -4.31 -27.86 60.90
CA GLU A 457 -3.75 -29.20 61.14
C GLU A 457 -3.50 -29.44 62.62
N LYS A 458 -2.95 -28.47 63.33
CA LYS A 458 -2.78 -28.56 64.83
C LYS A 458 -4.15 -28.63 65.54
N ALA A 459 -5.12 -27.87 65.06
CA ALA A 459 -6.49 -27.97 65.56
C ALA A 459 -7.16 -29.33 65.22
N LYS A 460 -6.91 -29.82 63.97
CA LYS A 460 -7.39 -31.16 63.55
C LYS A 460 -6.70 -32.28 64.34
N ALA A 461 -5.40 -32.15 64.64
CA ALA A 461 -4.70 -33.13 65.46
C ALA A 461 -5.31 -33.24 66.86
N LYS A 462 -5.68 -32.06 67.47
CA LYS A 462 -6.40 -32.04 68.75
C LYS A 462 -7.82 -32.67 68.64
N VAL A 463 -8.56 -32.31 67.60
CA VAL A 463 -9.90 -32.87 67.34
C VAL A 463 -9.84 -34.34 66.98
N ASN A 464 -8.78 -34.77 66.26
CA ASN A 464 -8.58 -36.18 65.91
C ASN A 464 -8.21 -37.03 67.15
N GLN A 465 -7.52 -36.48 68.13
CA GLN A 465 -7.31 -37.13 69.39
C GLN A 465 -8.63 -37.31 70.20
N GLU A 466 -9.54 -36.37 70.11
CA GLU A 466 -10.88 -36.46 70.69
C GLU A 466 -11.83 -37.33 69.85
N ASN A 467 -11.69 -37.31 68.52
CA ASN A 467 -12.53 -38.10 67.60
C ASN A 467 -12.07 -39.56 67.45
N MET A 468 -10.84 -39.90 67.82
CA MET A 468 -10.40 -41.31 67.82
C MET A 468 -11.16 -42.15 68.85
N ILE A 469 -11.74 -41.51 69.87
CA ILE A 469 -12.61 -42.13 70.84
C ILE A 469 -14.08 -42.28 70.31
N LEU A 470 -14.45 -41.42 69.37
CA LEU A 470 -15.81 -41.42 68.79
C LEU A 470 -15.93 -42.20 67.45
N LYS A 471 -14.81 -42.40 66.74
CA LYS A 471 -14.77 -42.91 65.36
C LYS A 471 -14.87 -44.41 65.20
N ASN A 472 -14.90 -45.17 66.30
CA ASN A 472 -15.21 -46.63 66.21
C ASN A 472 -16.70 -46.93 65.93
N ARG A 473 -17.54 -45.91 65.74
CA ARG A 473 -18.99 -46.14 65.52
C ARG A 473 -19.59 -45.58 64.21
N ILE A 474 -18.87 -44.84 63.41
CA ILE A 474 -19.48 -44.18 62.22
C ILE A 474 -18.61 -44.33 60.96
N THR A 475 -18.04 -45.46 60.69
CA THR A 475 -17.11 -45.65 59.58
C THR A 475 -17.67 -46.31 58.32
N GLN A 476 -18.89 -46.22 58.00
CA GLN A 476 -19.38 -46.88 56.78
C GLN A 476 -20.32 -46.12 55.87
N LYS A 477 -20.70 -44.87 56.13
CA LYS A 477 -21.73 -44.25 55.29
C LYS A 477 -21.38 -42.99 54.51
N ASP A 478 -20.22 -42.38 54.65
CA ASP A 478 -20.01 -41.05 54.07
C ASP A 478 -18.91 -40.92 52.99
N ILE A 479 -18.41 -42.02 52.45
CA ILE A 479 -17.34 -41.96 51.41
C ILE A 479 -17.88 -41.60 50.01
N HIS A 480 -19.16 -41.69 49.75
CA HIS A 480 -19.70 -41.53 48.39
C HIS A 480 -20.20 -40.16 47.97
N LEU A 481 -20.40 -39.24 48.88
CA LEU A 481 -21.01 -37.93 48.54
C LEU A 481 -20.02 -36.76 48.40
N GLY A 482 -18.76 -36.94 48.78
CA GLY A 482 -17.76 -35.87 48.83
C GLY A 482 -17.05 -35.57 47.51
N SER A 483 -17.06 -36.52 46.58
CA SER A 483 -16.25 -36.38 45.35
C SER A 483 -16.93 -35.60 44.21
N GLU A 484 -18.25 -35.59 44.15
CA GLU A 484 -18.95 -34.92 43.05
C GLU A 484 -19.13 -33.41 43.22
N LYS A 485 -19.15 -32.92 44.46
CA LYS A 485 -19.31 -31.46 44.69
C LYS A 485 -18.05 -30.64 44.39
N LYS A 486 -16.88 -31.22 44.58
CA LYS A 486 -15.61 -30.52 44.32
C LYS A 486 -15.30 -30.36 42.80
N ARG A 487 -15.81 -31.25 41.97
CA ARG A 487 -15.61 -31.20 40.52
C ARG A 487 -16.35 -30.08 39.80
N ASN A 488 -17.49 -29.68 40.34
CA ASN A 488 -18.36 -28.66 39.70
C ASN A 488 -18.02 -27.21 40.04
N ILE A 489 -17.33 -26.94 41.16
CA ILE A 489 -16.97 -25.57 41.58
C ILE A 489 -15.68 -25.12 40.90
N PHE A 490 -14.75 -26.04 40.66
CA PHE A 490 -13.47 -25.76 39.97
C PHE A 490 -13.66 -25.39 38.50
N LEU A 491 -14.66 -25.95 37.84
CA LEU A 491 -14.93 -25.71 36.41
C LEU A 491 -15.60 -24.35 36.10
N LYS A 492 -16.11 -23.65 37.07
CA LYS A 492 -16.84 -22.37 36.85
C LYS A 492 -16.03 -21.10 37.04
N SER A 493 -14.97 -21.09 37.82
CA SER A 493 -14.23 -19.87 38.17
C SER A 493 -12.98 -19.57 37.37
N SER A 494 -12.36 -20.56 36.74
CA SER A 494 -11.09 -20.39 35.98
C SER A 494 -11.25 -20.25 34.47
N LEU A 495 -12.46 -20.19 33.95
CA LEU A 495 -12.72 -20.43 32.53
C LEU A 495 -12.92 -19.18 31.64
N SER A 496 -12.94 -17.95 32.18
CA SER A 496 -13.34 -16.79 31.35
C SER A 496 -12.20 -15.99 30.74
N GLU A 497 -11.11 -15.73 31.45
CA GLU A 497 -9.99 -14.92 30.91
C GLU A 497 -8.94 -15.74 30.18
N ASP A 498 -8.62 -16.91 30.70
CA ASP A 498 -7.63 -17.80 30.06
C ASP A 498 -8.11 -18.36 28.72
N LYS A 499 -9.41 -18.62 28.58
CA LYS A 499 -10.01 -19.07 27.31
C LYS A 499 -9.84 -18.06 26.18
N LYS A 500 -9.93 -16.75 26.48
CA LYS A 500 -9.81 -15.67 25.46
C LYS A 500 -8.38 -15.54 25.00
N SER A 501 -7.42 -15.58 25.91
CA SER A 501 -5.98 -15.54 25.62
C SER A 501 -5.52 -16.81 24.87
N PHE A 502 -6.00 -17.97 25.28
CA PHE A 502 -5.69 -19.23 24.60
C PHE A 502 -6.29 -19.30 23.19
N SER A 503 -7.55 -18.88 23.04
CA SER A 503 -8.22 -18.80 21.74
C SER A 503 -7.50 -17.86 20.76
N GLN A 504 -7.00 -16.70 21.24
CA GLN A 504 -6.23 -15.78 20.41
C GLN A 504 -4.89 -16.37 19.97
N LYS A 505 -4.16 -17.05 20.87
CA LYS A 505 -2.90 -17.71 20.55
C LYS A 505 -3.10 -18.90 19.61
N ALA A 506 -4.13 -19.68 19.80
CA ALA A 506 -4.52 -20.76 18.89
C ALA A 506 -4.88 -20.22 17.49
N HIS A 507 -5.57 -19.06 17.45
CA HIS A 507 -5.88 -18.38 16.18
C HIS A 507 -4.61 -17.92 15.45
N MET A 508 -3.65 -17.35 16.16
CA MET A 508 -2.36 -16.94 15.59
C MET A 508 -1.55 -18.12 15.07
N ILE A 509 -1.53 -19.25 15.79
CA ILE A 509 -0.89 -20.48 15.31
C ILE A 509 -1.57 -20.94 14.01
N ARG A 510 -2.90 -20.97 13.96
CA ARG A 510 -3.67 -21.39 12.76
C ARG A 510 -3.34 -20.53 11.54
N ILE A 511 -3.22 -19.22 11.70
CA ILE A 511 -2.84 -18.32 10.60
C ILE A 511 -1.44 -18.64 10.07
N ASN A 512 -0.46 -18.83 10.97
CA ASN A 512 0.91 -19.13 10.56
C ASN A 512 1.00 -20.52 9.89
N VAL A 513 0.28 -21.52 10.39
CA VAL A 513 0.18 -22.86 9.78
C VAL A 513 -0.42 -22.74 8.38
N LYS A 514 -1.54 -22.05 8.21
CA LYS A 514 -2.17 -21.87 6.89
C LYS A 514 -1.26 -21.15 5.89
N THR A 515 -0.43 -20.22 6.36
CA THR A 515 0.58 -19.55 5.52
C THR A 515 1.68 -20.52 5.11
N ILE A 516 2.12 -21.40 6.01
CA ILE A 516 3.10 -22.46 5.71
C ILE A 516 2.51 -23.42 4.66
N GLU A 517 1.29 -23.92 4.85
CA GLU A 517 0.59 -24.83 3.93
C GLU A 517 0.48 -24.24 2.52
N ASN A 518 -0.04 -23.02 2.40
CA ASN A 518 -0.16 -22.34 1.11
C ASN A 518 1.20 -22.15 0.43
N THR A 519 2.23 -21.82 1.23
CA THR A 519 3.59 -21.60 0.71
C THR A 519 4.23 -22.93 0.30
N THR A 520 3.96 -24.01 1.03
CA THR A 520 4.43 -25.36 0.71
C THR A 520 3.76 -25.89 -0.55
N SER A 521 2.45 -25.71 -0.69
CA SER A 521 1.69 -26.08 -1.90
C SER A 521 2.22 -25.35 -3.13
N PHE A 522 2.53 -24.05 -2.98
CA PHE A 522 3.18 -23.28 -4.03
C PHE A 522 4.56 -23.82 -4.39
N LEU A 523 5.38 -24.20 -3.38
CA LEU A 523 6.72 -24.77 -3.59
C LEU A 523 6.66 -26.10 -4.32
N VAL A 524 5.71 -26.97 -3.94
CA VAL A 524 5.50 -28.26 -4.62
C VAL A 524 5.20 -28.01 -6.10
N ASN A 525 4.28 -27.09 -6.40
CA ASN A 525 3.95 -26.74 -7.78
C ASN A 525 5.12 -26.08 -8.53
N GLU A 526 5.98 -25.34 -7.85
CA GLU A 526 7.12 -24.69 -8.51
C GLU A 526 8.25 -25.67 -8.81
N ILE A 527 8.49 -26.64 -7.90
CA ILE A 527 9.53 -27.66 -8.06
C ILE A 527 9.16 -28.70 -9.14
N THR A 528 7.86 -28.94 -9.37
CA THR A 528 7.38 -29.89 -10.39
C THR A 528 7.40 -29.33 -11.82
N LYS A 529 7.72 -28.06 -12.01
CA LYS A 529 7.88 -27.46 -13.35
C LYS A 529 9.16 -27.95 -14.04
N GLU A 530 9.13 -28.05 -15.34
CA GLU A 530 10.31 -28.45 -16.12
C GLU A 530 11.53 -27.50 -15.95
N LYS A 531 11.30 -26.25 -15.55
CA LYS A 531 12.33 -25.25 -15.22
C LYS A 531 11.97 -24.51 -13.94
N PRO A 532 12.28 -25.06 -12.77
CA PRO A 532 11.98 -24.41 -11.49
C PRO A 532 12.78 -23.12 -11.29
N LYS A 533 12.15 -22.10 -10.76
CA LYS A 533 12.81 -20.81 -10.45
C LYS A 533 13.39 -20.86 -9.02
N PHE A 534 14.66 -21.25 -8.89
CA PHE A 534 15.35 -21.41 -7.60
C PHE A 534 15.32 -20.16 -6.70
N ASN A 535 15.37 -18.96 -7.27
CA ASN A 535 15.29 -17.72 -6.49
C ASN A 535 13.93 -17.59 -5.78
N ILE A 536 12.84 -17.93 -6.46
CA ILE A 536 11.50 -17.91 -5.87
C ILE A 536 11.37 -19.01 -4.80
N ILE A 537 11.92 -20.19 -5.06
CA ILE A 537 11.94 -21.29 -4.09
C ILE A 537 12.67 -20.84 -2.82
N LYS A 538 13.83 -20.22 -2.95
CA LYS A 538 14.62 -19.73 -1.80
C LYS A 538 13.87 -18.66 -0.99
N GLU A 539 13.17 -17.74 -1.65
CA GLU A 539 12.35 -16.74 -0.95
C GLU A 539 11.15 -17.38 -0.22
N LYS A 540 10.49 -18.31 -0.86
CA LYS A 540 9.35 -19.00 -0.24
C LYS A 540 9.77 -19.87 0.93
N LEU A 541 10.92 -20.51 0.88
CA LEU A 541 11.49 -21.24 2.02
C LEU A 541 11.80 -20.32 3.21
N LYS A 542 12.23 -19.07 2.97
CA LYS A 542 12.38 -18.09 4.04
C LYS A 542 11.05 -17.75 4.72
N ILE A 543 9.95 -17.66 3.96
CA ILE A 543 8.62 -17.42 4.52
C ILE A 543 8.20 -18.59 5.42
N ILE A 544 8.43 -19.83 5.01
CA ILE A 544 8.16 -21.00 5.84
C ILE A 544 8.98 -20.96 7.13
N SER A 545 10.29 -20.74 7.02
CA SER A 545 11.18 -20.62 8.17
C SER A 545 10.75 -19.52 9.14
N HIS A 546 10.34 -18.35 8.62
CA HIS A 546 9.86 -17.25 9.44
C HIS A 546 8.58 -17.62 10.22
N ASN A 547 7.58 -18.19 9.55
CA ASN A 547 6.34 -18.58 10.20
C ASN A 547 6.52 -19.73 11.19
N THR A 548 7.41 -20.68 10.88
CA THR A 548 7.80 -21.75 11.81
C THR A 548 8.44 -21.17 13.08
N ASN A 549 9.33 -20.19 12.95
CA ASN A 549 9.94 -19.52 14.10
C ASN A 549 8.92 -18.72 14.92
N ARG A 550 7.90 -18.14 14.28
CA ARG A 550 6.78 -17.48 14.99
C ARG A 550 5.97 -18.51 15.80
N ILE A 551 5.64 -19.65 15.22
CA ILE A 551 4.94 -20.72 15.92
C ILE A 551 5.77 -21.18 17.12
N LYS A 552 7.09 -21.45 16.94
CA LYS A 552 7.99 -21.81 18.04
C LYS A 552 7.99 -20.80 19.18
N ARG A 553 8.00 -19.50 18.87
CA ARG A 553 7.93 -18.45 19.89
C ARG A 553 6.59 -18.45 20.65
N ILE A 554 5.47 -18.66 19.94
CA ILE A 554 4.15 -18.75 20.58
C ILE A 554 4.09 -19.97 21.49
N ILE A 555 4.59 -21.11 21.04
CA ILE A 555 4.65 -22.35 21.84
C ILE A 555 5.58 -22.14 23.05
N SER A 556 6.78 -21.64 22.86
CA SER A 556 7.72 -21.33 23.94
C SER A 556 7.13 -20.36 24.97
N TYR A 557 6.31 -19.40 24.52
CA TYR A 557 5.60 -18.50 25.43
C TYR A 557 4.48 -19.22 26.19
N VAL A 558 3.80 -20.17 25.56
CA VAL A 558 2.80 -21.03 26.22
C VAL A 558 3.46 -21.97 27.22
N ASP A 559 4.61 -22.55 26.86
CA ASP A 559 5.38 -23.44 27.72
C ASP A 559 6.03 -22.70 28.90
N SER A 560 6.47 -21.46 28.69
CA SER A 560 7.07 -20.62 29.73
C SER A 560 6.04 -19.93 30.63
N ALA A 561 4.78 -19.86 30.22
CA ALA A 561 3.69 -19.53 31.11
C ALA A 561 3.51 -20.73 32.04
N LYS A 562 4.22 -20.70 33.17
CA LYS A 562 4.07 -21.69 34.25
C LYS A 562 2.62 -21.65 34.70
N PHE A 563 1.82 -22.52 34.14
CA PHE A 563 0.60 -22.95 34.81
C PHE A 563 1.05 -23.74 36.03
N ASN A 564 1.11 -23.11 37.19
CA ASN A 564 1.12 -23.83 38.45
C ASN A 564 -0.26 -24.48 38.59
N ILE A 565 -0.46 -25.56 37.86
CA ILE A 565 -1.49 -26.52 38.17
C ILE A 565 -0.79 -27.55 39.04
N ASP A 566 -0.89 -27.39 40.36
CA ASP A 566 -0.71 -28.50 41.27
C ASP A 566 -1.78 -29.52 40.91
N ASN A 567 -1.39 -30.46 40.11
CA ASN A 567 -1.88 -31.87 40.12
C ASN A 567 -1.39 -32.57 38.85
N GLU A 568 -0.70 -33.63 39.09
CA GLU A 568 -0.36 -34.75 38.20
C GLU A 568 -0.28 -34.37 36.70
N LYS A 569 0.96 -34.15 36.27
CA LYS A 569 1.32 -34.05 34.89
C LYS A 569 0.77 -35.24 34.11
N THR A 570 -0.32 -35.05 33.41
CA THR A 570 -0.64 -35.86 32.26
C THR A 570 0.10 -35.20 31.07
N GLU A 571 1.30 -35.66 30.82
CA GLU A 571 2.13 -35.25 29.67
C GLU A 571 1.47 -35.57 28.33
N GLY A 572 0.26 -36.16 28.36
CA GLY A 572 -0.41 -36.64 27.16
C GLY A 572 -1.30 -35.67 26.41
N ASP A 573 -1.86 -34.68 27.09
CA ASP A 573 -3.04 -33.99 26.51
C ASP A 573 -2.73 -32.91 25.47
N LEU A 574 -1.62 -32.21 25.56
CA LEU A 574 -1.26 -31.20 24.57
C LEU A 574 -0.66 -31.84 23.30
N ILE A 575 0.11 -32.92 23.47
CA ILE A 575 0.68 -33.67 22.35
C ILE A 575 -0.42 -34.48 21.67
N GLY A 576 -1.30 -35.13 22.44
CA GLY A 576 -2.46 -35.86 21.92
C GLY A 576 -3.42 -34.92 21.15
N PHE A 577 -3.65 -33.70 21.62
CA PHE A 577 -4.43 -32.70 20.89
C PHE A 577 -3.76 -32.27 19.59
N PHE A 578 -2.43 -32.10 19.58
CA PHE A 578 -1.69 -31.76 18.37
C PHE A 578 -1.60 -32.98 17.42
N GLU A 579 -1.42 -34.18 17.90
CA GLU A 579 -1.44 -35.40 17.09
C GLU A 579 -2.83 -35.65 16.50
N GLU A 580 -3.90 -35.50 17.28
CA GLU A 580 -5.28 -35.68 16.81
C GLU A 580 -5.65 -34.57 15.79
N TYR A 581 -5.18 -33.33 15.98
CA TYR A 581 -5.38 -32.26 15.04
C TYR A 581 -4.59 -32.44 13.74
N VAL A 582 -3.33 -32.87 13.83
CA VAL A 582 -2.47 -33.14 12.66
C VAL A 582 -2.97 -34.36 11.90
N VAL A 583 -3.39 -35.42 12.60
CA VAL A 583 -3.93 -36.65 11.99
C VAL A 583 -5.29 -36.37 11.34
N ASN A 584 -6.16 -35.60 11.96
CA ASN A 584 -7.46 -35.25 11.39
C ASN A 584 -7.35 -34.35 10.16
N ILE A 585 -6.37 -33.41 10.12
CA ILE A 585 -6.10 -32.61 8.94
C ILE A 585 -5.42 -33.43 7.83
N ALA A 586 -4.44 -34.26 8.17
CA ALA A 586 -3.76 -35.09 7.20
C ALA A 586 -4.70 -36.13 6.55
N ASN A 587 -5.72 -36.59 7.27
CA ASN A 587 -6.70 -37.54 6.74
C ASN A 587 -7.83 -36.92 5.93
N GLN A 588 -8.05 -35.57 6.00
CA GLN A 588 -9.14 -34.91 5.28
C GLN A 588 -8.74 -34.28 3.95
N GLU A 589 -7.45 -33.99 3.71
CA GLU A 589 -7.02 -33.22 2.52
C GLU A 589 -5.99 -33.92 1.62
N TRP A 590 -5.53 -35.13 1.95
CA TRP A 590 -4.59 -35.85 1.09
C TRP A 590 -5.25 -37.06 0.44
N GLU A 591 -5.70 -36.90 -0.80
CA GLU A 591 -5.89 -38.03 -1.70
C GLU A 591 -4.55 -38.78 -1.83
N LYS A 592 -4.55 -40.02 -1.41
CA LYS A 592 -3.38 -40.92 -1.42
C LYS A 592 -2.76 -40.98 -2.81
N PRO A 593 -1.50 -40.58 -3.01
CA PRO A 593 -0.75 -41.12 -4.12
C PRO A 593 -0.59 -42.63 -3.88
N GLN A 594 -0.92 -43.43 -4.87
CA GLN A 594 -0.64 -44.85 -4.85
C GLN A 594 0.88 -45.10 -4.83
N GLY A 595 1.43 -45.29 -3.65
CA GLY A 595 2.85 -45.60 -3.43
C GLY A 595 3.09 -46.01 -1.99
N LYS A 596 3.64 -47.17 -1.80
CA LYS A 596 3.90 -47.89 -0.53
C LYS A 596 4.38 -46.96 0.59
N VAL A 597 3.62 -46.90 1.67
CA VAL A 597 4.00 -46.24 2.92
C VAL A 597 5.09 -47.04 3.60
N VAL A 598 6.27 -46.49 3.73
CA VAL A 598 7.31 -46.98 4.65
C VAL A 598 7.00 -46.36 6.01
N ASN A 599 6.75 -47.20 6.97
CA ASN A 599 6.50 -46.86 8.37
C ASN A 599 7.72 -46.10 8.95
N PRO A 600 7.60 -44.89 9.45
CA PRO A 600 8.70 -44.26 10.18
C PRO A 600 8.75 -44.89 11.58
N GLY A 601 9.86 -45.52 11.90
CA GLY A 601 10.14 -46.10 13.19
C GLY A 601 10.01 -45.08 14.34
N LYS A 602 9.58 -45.60 15.47
CA LYS A 602 9.54 -44.92 16.76
C LYS A 602 10.88 -44.20 17.04
N CYS A 603 10.89 -42.90 17.07
CA CYS A 603 11.92 -42.15 17.77
C CYS A 603 11.46 -41.96 19.20
N SER A 604 12.13 -42.65 20.08
CA SER A 604 12.15 -42.36 21.51
C SER A 604 13.00 -41.12 21.77
N LEU A 605 12.38 -40.07 22.32
CA LEU A 605 13.00 -39.12 23.23
C LEU A 605 11.95 -38.63 24.21
#